data_c7d684b99bf37b7303ba9c3a77072fd6
#
_entry.id   c7d684b99bf37b7303ba9c3a77072fd6
#
_cell.length_a   1.000
_cell.length_b   1.000
_cell.length_c   1.000
_cell.angle_alpha   90.00
_cell.angle_beta   90.00
_cell.angle_gamma   90.00
#
_symmetry.space_group_name_H-M   'P 1'
#
loop_
_entity.id
_entity.type
_entity.pdbx_description
1 polymer ?
#
loop_
_entity_poly.entity_id
_entity_poly.type
_entity_poly.pdbx_seq_one_letter_code
_entity_poly.pdbx_strand_id
1 'polypeptide(L)'
;FSGATSASAGTRLKWYFKMRPQIMLLALGANDGLRGLDIENMKQNLAKAIQMAQERQIKVVMTGMQMPINYGETYIKAYQEAFFELAREYELPMVDFLLEGVGGIPAMNLRDGIHPNPEGHQVIARNVLKTLLPIVQEESQGQG
;
A
#
# COMPACT_ATOMS: atom_id res chain seq x y z
N PHE A 1 10.84 -3.18 -6.15
CA PHE A 1 11.25 -4.60 -6.17
C PHE A 1 10.11 -5.42 -6.77
N SER A 2 10.28 -5.84 -8.02
CA SER A 2 9.31 -6.68 -8.70
C SER A 2 9.08 -7.99 -7.93
N GLY A 3 7.81 -8.41 -7.81
CA GLY A 3 7.43 -9.66 -7.14
C GLY A 3 7.52 -9.67 -5.62
N ALA A 4 7.80 -8.53 -4.95
CA ALA A 4 7.89 -8.48 -3.50
C ALA A 4 6.53 -8.72 -2.84
N THR A 5 6.51 -9.59 -1.82
CA THR A 5 5.36 -9.85 -0.96
C THR A 5 5.51 -9.15 0.40
N SER A 6 4.45 -9.16 1.22
CA SER A 6 4.44 -8.63 2.58
C SER A 6 5.54 -9.24 3.46
N ALA A 7 5.89 -10.50 3.25
CA ALA A 7 6.95 -11.19 4.00
C ALA A 7 8.32 -10.48 3.94
N SER A 8 8.58 -9.70 2.88
CA SER A 8 9.83 -8.96 2.73
C SER A 8 9.87 -7.61 3.48
N ALA A 9 8.73 -7.16 4.01
CA ALA A 9 8.56 -5.82 4.57
C ALA A 9 9.58 -5.50 5.68
N GLY A 10 9.66 -6.35 6.70
CA GLY A 10 10.51 -6.11 7.86
C GLY A 10 12.00 -5.98 7.54
N THR A 11 12.52 -6.81 6.63
CA THR A 11 13.93 -6.75 6.22
C THR A 11 14.22 -5.48 5.43
N ARG A 12 13.32 -5.10 4.53
CA ARG A 12 13.47 -3.89 3.71
C ARG A 12 13.39 -2.62 4.54
N LEU A 13 12.46 -2.56 5.49
CA LEU A 13 12.28 -1.41 6.37
C LEU A 13 13.52 -1.10 7.20
N LYS A 14 14.23 -2.12 7.72
CA LYS A 14 15.49 -1.93 8.43
C LYS A 14 16.51 -1.13 7.63
N TRP A 15 16.53 -1.29 6.32
CA TRP A 15 17.41 -0.53 5.46
C TRP A 15 16.90 0.91 5.23
N TYR A 16 15.60 1.08 4.95
CA TYR A 16 14.99 2.41 4.72
C TYR A 16 15.02 3.29 5.96
N PHE A 17 14.89 2.74 7.16
CA PHE A 17 14.98 3.49 8.41
C PHE A 17 16.32 4.20 8.64
N LYS A 18 17.39 3.76 7.97
CA LYS A 18 18.68 4.47 7.98
C LYS A 18 18.59 5.87 7.38
N MET A 19 17.63 6.11 6.49
CA MET A 19 17.37 7.41 5.87
C MET A 19 16.51 8.34 6.73
N ARG A 20 16.03 7.86 7.90
CA ARG A 20 15.16 8.59 8.83
C ARG A 20 13.94 9.22 8.14
N PRO A 21 13.11 8.47 7.42
CA PRO A 21 11.92 9.02 6.79
C PRO A 21 10.94 9.52 7.85
N GLN A 22 10.22 10.59 7.57
CA GLN A 22 9.15 11.11 8.43
C GLN A 22 7.81 10.46 8.07
N ILE A 23 7.60 10.13 6.80
CA ILE A 23 6.38 9.53 6.28
C ILE A 23 6.73 8.28 5.49
N MET A 24 5.95 7.23 5.66
CA MET A 24 6.04 5.98 4.91
C MET A 24 4.71 5.69 4.21
N LEU A 25 4.73 5.63 2.88
CA LEU A 25 3.63 5.08 2.10
C LEU A 25 3.80 3.56 2.00
N LEU A 26 2.90 2.81 2.65
CA LEU A 26 2.94 1.35 2.66
C LEU A 26 2.07 0.78 1.53
N ALA A 27 2.70 0.51 0.38
CA ALA A 27 2.11 -0.07 -0.81
C ALA A 27 2.65 -1.49 -1.03
N LEU A 28 2.16 -2.44 -0.25
CA LEU A 28 2.58 -3.84 -0.27
C LEU A 28 1.36 -4.77 -0.13
N GLY A 29 1.49 -6.02 -0.56
CA GLY A 29 0.40 -7.01 -0.50
C GLY A 29 -0.18 -7.40 -1.86
N ALA A 30 0.06 -6.61 -2.92
CA ALA A 30 -0.43 -6.95 -4.26
C ALA A 30 0.05 -8.33 -4.73
N ASN A 31 1.33 -8.66 -4.52
CA ASN A 31 1.86 -9.98 -4.88
C ASN A 31 1.38 -11.10 -3.95
N ASP A 32 1.03 -10.79 -2.71
CA ASP A 32 0.39 -11.75 -1.80
C ASP A 32 -0.96 -12.17 -2.37
N GLY A 33 -1.80 -11.20 -2.74
CA GLY A 33 -3.08 -11.44 -3.39
C GLY A 33 -2.95 -12.18 -4.71
N LEU A 34 -2.13 -11.69 -5.65
CA LEU A 34 -1.92 -12.32 -6.97
C LEU A 34 -1.41 -13.76 -6.90
N ARG A 35 -0.78 -14.15 -5.80
CA ARG A 35 -0.31 -15.53 -5.55
C ARG A 35 -1.30 -16.35 -4.71
N GLY A 36 -2.44 -15.78 -4.31
CA GLY A 36 -3.40 -16.43 -3.45
C GLY A 36 -2.84 -16.83 -2.09
N LEU A 37 -1.90 -16.02 -1.54
CA LEU A 37 -1.28 -16.32 -0.26
C LEU A 37 -2.27 -16.11 0.89
N ASP A 38 -1.97 -16.69 2.04
CA ASP A 38 -2.77 -16.58 3.24
C ASP A 38 -2.90 -15.11 3.68
N ILE A 39 -4.15 -14.66 3.84
CA ILE A 39 -4.47 -13.26 4.15
C ILE A 39 -4.05 -12.89 5.57
N GLU A 40 -4.19 -13.80 6.53
CA GLU A 40 -3.79 -13.57 7.91
C GLU A 40 -2.27 -13.40 8.02
N ASN A 41 -1.49 -14.20 7.30
CA ASN A 41 -0.05 -14.01 7.21
C ASN A 41 0.32 -12.65 6.59
N MET A 42 -0.40 -12.25 5.52
CA MET A 42 -0.22 -10.93 4.90
C MET A 42 -0.51 -9.82 5.92
N LYS A 43 -1.63 -9.88 6.63
CA LYS A 43 -2.00 -8.92 7.68
C LYS A 43 -0.92 -8.82 8.76
N GLN A 44 -0.46 -9.94 9.29
CA GLN A 44 0.59 -9.97 10.32
C GLN A 44 1.90 -9.33 9.84
N ASN A 45 2.31 -9.58 8.60
CA ASN A 45 3.50 -8.96 8.02
C ASN A 45 3.34 -7.45 7.87
N LEU A 46 2.18 -6.99 7.39
CA LEU A 46 1.87 -5.57 7.25
C LEU A 46 1.75 -4.89 8.61
N ALA A 47 1.05 -5.51 9.59
CA ALA A 47 0.96 -5.02 10.96
C ALA A 47 2.34 -4.82 11.59
N LYS A 48 3.23 -5.80 11.45
CA LYS A 48 4.61 -5.71 11.92
C LYS A 48 5.37 -4.56 11.25
N ALA A 49 5.16 -4.33 9.97
CA ALA A 49 5.77 -3.21 9.25
C ALA A 49 5.27 -1.86 9.77
N ILE A 50 3.96 -1.74 10.04
CA ILE A 50 3.33 -0.55 10.62
C ILE A 50 3.92 -0.28 12.00
N GLN A 51 3.93 -1.26 12.89
CA GLN A 51 4.48 -1.14 14.25
C GLN A 51 5.95 -0.69 14.23
N MET A 52 6.77 -1.32 13.41
CA MET A 52 8.19 -0.95 13.25
C MET A 52 8.39 0.51 12.82
N ALA A 53 7.48 1.06 12.02
CA ALA A 53 7.52 2.45 11.60
C ALA A 53 7.02 3.39 12.71
N GLN A 54 5.90 3.06 13.36
CA GLN A 54 5.30 3.86 14.44
C GLN A 54 6.22 3.95 15.67
N GLU A 55 6.92 2.87 16.03
CA GLU A 55 7.96 2.87 17.07
C GLU A 55 9.09 3.88 16.81
N ARG A 56 9.26 4.30 15.56
CA ARG A 56 10.25 5.30 15.12
C ARG A 56 9.64 6.66 14.82
N GLN A 57 8.39 6.85 15.25
CA GLN A 57 7.64 8.09 15.00
C GLN A 57 7.48 8.42 13.51
N ILE A 58 7.47 7.40 12.65
CA ILE A 58 7.24 7.55 11.21
C ILE A 58 5.72 7.49 10.98
N LYS A 59 5.15 8.52 10.37
CA LYS A 59 3.75 8.51 9.94
C LYS A 59 3.56 7.48 8.82
N VAL A 60 2.63 6.57 9.00
CA VAL A 60 2.32 5.54 7.98
C VAL A 60 1.06 5.92 7.25
N VAL A 61 1.11 5.91 5.93
CA VAL A 61 -0.06 6.02 5.03
C VAL A 61 -0.26 4.65 4.38
N MET A 62 -1.43 4.07 4.60
CA MET A 62 -1.79 2.76 4.04
C MET A 62 -2.31 2.90 2.62
N THR A 63 -2.07 1.91 1.76
CA THR A 63 -2.75 1.82 0.45
C THR A 63 -3.58 0.55 0.37
N GLY A 64 -4.84 0.69 0.00
CA GLY A 64 -5.71 -0.44 -0.32
C GLY A 64 -5.41 -1.02 -1.69
N MET A 65 -5.64 -2.32 -1.81
CA MET A 65 -5.51 -3.08 -3.04
C MET A 65 -6.77 -3.88 -3.30
N GLN A 66 -7.08 -4.10 -4.57
CA GLN A 66 -8.18 -4.97 -5.02
C GLN A 66 -7.64 -6.09 -5.88
N MET A 67 -8.39 -7.19 -5.90
CA MET A 67 -8.05 -8.37 -6.69
C MET A 67 -8.99 -8.50 -7.89
N PRO A 68 -8.52 -9.07 -9.03
CA PRO A 68 -9.39 -9.47 -10.13
C PRO A 68 -10.44 -10.48 -9.68
N ILE A 69 -11.59 -10.48 -10.36
CA ILE A 69 -12.78 -11.27 -10.00
C ILE A 69 -12.59 -12.80 -10.06
N ASN A 70 -11.53 -13.27 -10.68
CA ASN A 70 -11.25 -14.70 -10.88
C ASN A 70 -10.66 -15.43 -9.65
N TYR A 71 -10.49 -14.74 -8.51
CA TYR A 71 -9.93 -15.33 -7.27
C TYR A 71 -11.00 -15.85 -6.30
N GLY A 72 -12.28 -15.75 -6.66
CA GLY A 72 -13.41 -16.12 -5.80
C GLY A 72 -13.81 -15.00 -4.82
N GLU A 73 -15.11 -14.78 -4.70
CA GLU A 73 -15.67 -13.63 -3.96
C GLU A 73 -15.23 -13.58 -2.50
N THR A 74 -15.20 -14.71 -1.81
CA THR A 74 -14.81 -14.79 -0.40
C THR A 74 -13.37 -14.31 -0.19
N TYR A 75 -12.43 -14.78 -1.03
CA TYR A 75 -11.04 -14.39 -0.95
C TYR A 75 -10.85 -12.90 -1.29
N ILE A 76 -11.50 -12.43 -2.37
CA ILE A 76 -11.43 -11.02 -2.81
C ILE A 76 -11.91 -10.10 -1.70
N LYS A 77 -13.06 -10.41 -1.08
CA LYS A 77 -13.63 -9.60 0.00
C LYS A 77 -12.71 -9.58 1.22
N ALA A 78 -12.24 -10.73 1.67
CA ALA A 78 -11.32 -10.83 2.81
C ALA A 78 -10.00 -10.10 2.54
N TYR A 79 -9.47 -10.23 1.33
CA TYR A 79 -8.24 -9.54 0.92
C TYR A 79 -8.40 -8.01 0.96
N GLN A 80 -9.48 -7.47 0.40
CA GLN A 80 -9.73 -6.02 0.42
C GLN A 80 -9.94 -5.51 1.85
N GLU A 81 -10.76 -6.21 2.64
CA GLU A 81 -11.06 -5.83 4.02
C GLU A 81 -9.82 -5.81 4.91
N ALA A 82 -8.84 -6.69 4.67
CA ALA A 82 -7.60 -6.76 5.44
C ALA A 82 -6.85 -5.41 5.50
N PHE A 83 -6.84 -4.64 4.42
CA PHE A 83 -6.20 -3.32 4.40
C PHE A 83 -6.98 -2.28 5.21
N PHE A 84 -8.32 -2.29 5.11
CA PHE A 84 -9.19 -1.40 5.88
C PHE A 84 -9.15 -1.73 7.38
N GLU A 85 -9.11 -3.01 7.73
CA GLU A 85 -8.96 -3.46 9.13
C GLU A 85 -7.66 -2.93 9.73
N LEU A 86 -6.53 -3.10 9.03
CA LEU A 86 -5.24 -2.58 9.48
C LEU A 86 -5.24 -1.04 9.59
N ALA A 87 -5.83 -0.34 8.61
CA ALA A 87 -5.91 1.12 8.67
C ALA A 87 -6.72 1.58 9.88
N ARG A 88 -7.84 0.91 10.21
CA ARG A 88 -8.66 1.20 11.39
C ARG A 88 -7.93 0.86 12.69
N GLU A 89 -7.32 -0.33 12.78
CA GLU A 89 -6.63 -0.82 13.98
C GLU A 89 -5.47 0.09 14.40
N TYR A 90 -4.71 0.58 13.41
CA TYR A 90 -3.54 1.43 13.65
C TYR A 90 -3.80 2.93 13.41
N GLU A 91 -5.06 3.33 13.22
CA GLU A 91 -5.50 4.72 12.99
C GLU A 91 -4.72 5.40 11.85
N LEU A 92 -4.58 4.71 10.71
CA LEU A 92 -3.78 5.18 9.59
C LEU A 92 -4.62 5.94 8.55
N PRO A 93 -4.13 7.07 8.02
CA PRO A 93 -4.66 7.61 6.79
C PRO A 93 -4.49 6.61 5.65
N MET A 94 -5.46 6.55 4.75
CA MET A 94 -5.52 5.52 3.73
C MET A 94 -5.82 6.09 2.34
N VAL A 95 -5.12 5.55 1.34
CA VAL A 95 -5.52 5.61 -0.07
C VAL A 95 -6.38 4.37 -0.33
N ASP A 96 -7.70 4.53 -0.44
CA ASP A 96 -8.67 3.42 -0.43
C ASP A 96 -8.38 2.37 -1.51
N PHE A 97 -8.07 2.83 -2.72
CA PHE A 97 -7.61 1.96 -3.79
C PHE A 97 -6.49 2.62 -4.60
N LEU A 98 -5.28 2.10 -4.48
CA LEU A 98 -4.10 2.67 -5.14
C LEU A 98 -4.24 2.74 -6.67
N LEU A 99 -4.82 1.69 -7.29
CA LEU A 99 -4.96 1.54 -8.73
C LEU A 99 -6.31 2.02 -9.27
N GLU A 100 -7.03 2.87 -8.53
CA GLU A 100 -8.29 3.45 -9.02
C GLU A 100 -8.06 4.20 -10.34
N GLY A 101 -8.89 3.90 -11.35
CA GLY A 101 -8.74 4.44 -12.70
C GLY A 101 -7.58 3.87 -13.52
N VAL A 102 -6.91 2.81 -13.02
CA VAL A 102 -5.77 2.16 -13.69
C VAL A 102 -5.95 0.65 -13.77
N GLY A 103 -6.33 0.02 -12.67
CA GLY A 103 -6.46 -1.44 -12.59
C GLY A 103 -7.44 -2.01 -13.61
N GLY A 104 -7.00 -2.94 -14.43
CA GLY A 104 -7.83 -3.58 -15.45
C GLY A 104 -8.16 -2.72 -16.68
N ILE A 105 -7.63 -1.50 -16.78
CA ILE A 105 -7.84 -0.59 -17.94
C ILE A 105 -6.67 -0.75 -18.91
N PRO A 106 -6.85 -1.34 -20.11
CA PRO A 106 -5.76 -1.61 -21.04
C PRO A 106 -4.94 -0.38 -21.44
N ALA A 107 -5.61 0.79 -21.60
CA ALA A 107 -4.95 2.04 -21.95
C ALA A 107 -4.03 2.60 -20.85
N MET A 108 -4.18 2.13 -19.60
CA MET A 108 -3.41 2.59 -18.43
C MET A 108 -2.32 1.62 -18.01
N ASN A 109 -2.20 0.46 -18.69
CA ASN A 109 -1.28 -0.60 -18.32
C ASN A 109 -0.35 -0.97 -19.48
N LEU A 110 0.76 -1.62 -19.16
CA LEU A 110 1.64 -2.25 -20.13
C LEU A 110 0.93 -3.46 -20.79
N ARG A 111 1.60 -4.08 -21.77
CA ARG A 111 1.03 -5.22 -22.51
C ARG A 111 0.68 -6.44 -21.65
N ASP A 112 1.26 -6.53 -20.44
CA ASP A 112 0.95 -7.59 -19.48
C ASP A 112 -0.39 -7.39 -18.75
N GLY A 113 -1.01 -6.21 -18.89
CA GLY A 113 -2.29 -5.87 -18.26
C GLY A 113 -2.22 -5.68 -16.74
N ILE A 114 -1.04 -5.74 -16.14
CA ILE A 114 -0.82 -5.72 -14.68
C ILE A 114 -0.04 -4.48 -14.26
N HIS A 115 1.05 -4.17 -14.96
CA HIS A 115 1.90 -3.05 -14.60
C HIS A 115 1.44 -1.76 -15.29
N PRO A 116 1.28 -0.66 -14.52
CA PRO A 116 0.90 0.64 -15.09
C PRO A 116 1.90 1.14 -16.11
N ASN A 117 1.40 1.73 -17.18
CA ASN A 117 2.19 2.52 -18.12
C ASN A 117 2.43 3.95 -17.59
N PRO A 118 3.14 4.85 -18.29
CA PRO A 118 3.39 6.21 -17.82
C PRO A 118 2.12 7.00 -17.47
N GLU A 119 1.04 6.86 -18.24
CA GLU A 119 -0.24 7.50 -17.98
C GLU A 119 -0.91 6.93 -16.72
N GLY A 120 -0.86 5.61 -16.55
CA GLY A 120 -1.34 4.93 -15.34
C GLY A 120 -0.58 5.39 -14.09
N HIS A 121 0.74 5.55 -14.18
CA HIS A 121 1.53 6.10 -13.08
C HIS A 121 1.15 7.53 -12.70
N GLN A 122 0.78 8.37 -13.65
CA GLN A 122 0.27 9.73 -13.35
C GLN A 122 -1.07 9.69 -12.60
N VAL A 123 -1.96 8.75 -12.95
CA VAL A 123 -3.22 8.55 -12.21
C VAL A 123 -2.94 8.08 -10.79
N ILE A 124 -2.07 7.08 -10.61
CA ILE A 124 -1.66 6.60 -9.29
C ILE A 124 -1.07 7.73 -8.44
N ALA A 125 -0.21 8.55 -9.01
CA ALA A 125 0.36 9.71 -8.29
C ALA A 125 -0.74 10.66 -7.79
N ARG A 126 -1.77 10.94 -8.60
CA ARG A 126 -2.92 11.75 -8.19
C ARG A 126 -3.74 11.10 -7.08
N ASN A 127 -3.94 9.77 -7.14
CA ASN A 127 -4.66 9.04 -6.10
C ASN A 127 -3.93 9.14 -4.75
N VAL A 128 -2.62 8.96 -4.75
CA VAL A 128 -1.78 9.10 -3.55
C VAL A 128 -1.76 10.53 -3.04
N LEU A 129 -1.62 11.51 -3.93
CA LEU A 129 -1.47 12.93 -3.57
C LEU A 129 -2.67 13.45 -2.77
N LYS A 130 -3.88 13.02 -3.08
CA LYS A 130 -5.10 13.42 -2.35
C LYS A 130 -4.99 13.15 -0.85
N THR A 131 -4.42 12.01 -0.46
CA THR A 131 -4.24 11.63 0.94
C THR A 131 -2.94 12.17 1.52
N LEU A 132 -1.87 12.16 0.74
CA LEU A 132 -0.52 12.48 1.23
C LEU A 132 -0.28 13.98 1.41
N LEU A 133 -0.86 14.83 0.55
CA LEU A 133 -0.59 16.28 0.55
C LEU A 133 -0.93 16.97 1.88
N PRO A 134 -2.11 16.74 2.50
CA PRO A 134 -2.42 17.32 3.80
C PRO A 134 -1.40 16.91 4.88
N ILE A 135 -0.99 15.63 4.88
CA ILE A 135 -0.05 15.09 5.87
C ILE A 135 1.33 15.76 5.75
N VAL A 136 1.81 15.95 4.51
CA VAL A 136 3.09 16.64 4.26
C VAL A 136 3.02 18.11 4.68
N GLN A 137 1.89 18.77 4.46
CA GLN A 137 1.68 20.16 4.87
C GLN A 137 1.68 20.33 6.39
N GLU A 138 1.03 19.42 7.12
CA GLU A 138 1.03 19.40 8.58
C GLU A 138 2.44 19.21 9.15
N GLU A 139 3.20 18.24 8.62
CA GLU A 139 4.59 18.00 9.04
C GLU A 139 5.49 19.23 8.79
N SER A 140 5.29 19.91 7.67
CA SER A 140 6.08 21.10 7.34
C SER A 140 5.80 22.27 8.28
N GLN A 141 4.57 22.39 8.80
CA GLN A 141 4.18 23.46 9.74
C GLN A 141 4.58 23.16 11.19
N GLY A 142 4.69 21.89 11.56
CA GLY A 142 5.09 21.47 12.91
C GLY A 142 6.60 21.60 13.19
N GLN A 143 7.41 21.95 12.20
CA GLN A 143 8.87 22.14 12.33
C GLN A 143 9.30 23.60 12.40
N GLY A 144 8.39 24.55 12.48
CA GLY A 144 8.64 25.99 12.71
C GLY A 144 8.35 26.36 14.15
#